data_45afb760d5c45b26313cc13604f77614
#
_entry.id   45afb760d5c45b26313cc13604f77614
#
_cell.length_a   1.000
_cell.length_b   1.000
_cell.length_c   1.000
_cell.angle_alpha   90.00
_cell.angle_beta   90.00
_cell.angle_gamma   90.00
#
_symmetry.space_group_name_H-M   'P 1'
#
loop_
_entity.id
_entity.type
_entity.pdbx_description
1 polymer ?
#
loop_
_entity_poly.entity_id
_entity_poly.type
_entity_poly.pdbx_seq_one_letter_code
_entity_poly.pdbx_strand_id
1 'polypeptide(L)'
;NVLLMPNDIVQLFAQSEFGESQFVEIYGEVRKEGKVRKYGGMNLQDLLYLSGGIKQSAEYGRLEISSIVDVDSAKKGLKPTRTIVKSYAILPDLQLDSASAHVLLKPFDQVFVRKNPSFELQQNIELKGLVKYPGRYARLDKYERLSSYLDRAGGLKDNANLGGAVLYRNKSEFFREKIVDKPALDSNGKPIIDSAALAKAKAIDEPVSIDLYKAMKYRNSKHDIILQENDVVFVPEINPFVSVQGKVQSPLKINFDKEHTNLSYYIDKAGGYGVKPWRKRIFVTYANGKSKRTKNFLFFHFYPKVEEGSTITVPARPEGQEVSDLAKSTLVAAVPVILTAIIFKYIN
;
A
#
# COMPACT_ATOMS: atom_id res chain seq x y z
N ASN A 1 18.63 71.49 -16.77
CA ASN A 1 19.90 71.19 -17.41
C ASN A 1 20.96 71.11 -16.31
N VAL A 2 21.57 69.95 -16.14
CA VAL A 2 22.73 69.71 -15.27
C VAL A 2 23.96 69.75 -16.17
N LEU A 3 24.91 70.66 -15.84
CA LEU A 3 26.21 70.73 -16.52
C LEU A 3 27.08 69.58 -15.97
N LEU A 4 27.54 68.68 -16.87
CA LEU A 4 28.42 67.58 -16.53
C LEU A 4 29.89 68.07 -16.65
N MET A 5 30.70 67.70 -15.65
CA MET A 5 32.17 67.99 -15.64
C MET A 5 32.94 66.72 -16.05
N PRO A 6 34.20 66.85 -16.45
CA PRO A 6 35.06 65.69 -16.72
C PRO A 6 35.15 64.76 -15.50
N ASN A 7 34.91 63.46 -15.71
CA ASN A 7 34.80 62.37 -14.73
C ASN A 7 33.48 62.26 -13.99
N ASP A 8 32.44 63.04 -14.35
CA ASP A 8 31.09 62.77 -13.83
C ASP A 8 30.54 61.46 -14.37
N ILE A 9 29.95 60.67 -13.48
CA ILE A 9 29.25 59.41 -13.82
C ILE A 9 27.77 59.66 -13.77
N VAL A 10 27.10 59.49 -14.90
CA VAL A 10 25.63 59.56 -14.97
C VAL A 10 25.08 58.14 -14.92
N GLN A 11 24.39 57.81 -13.85
CA GLN A 11 23.73 56.51 -13.71
C GLN A 11 22.25 56.69 -13.92
N LEU A 12 21.70 55.99 -14.90
CA LEU A 12 20.25 55.98 -15.18
C LEU A 12 19.62 54.76 -14.52
N PHE A 13 18.62 55.01 -13.72
CA PHE A 13 17.85 53.95 -13.12
C PHE A 13 16.45 53.89 -13.78
N ALA A 14 15.97 52.71 -14.05
CA ALA A 14 14.58 52.53 -14.45
C ALA A 14 13.66 52.84 -13.25
N GLN A 15 12.51 53.45 -13.50
CA GLN A 15 11.52 53.75 -12.45
C GLN A 15 11.12 52.48 -11.66
N SER A 16 11.16 51.34 -12.30
CA SER A 16 10.91 50.02 -11.67
C SER A 16 11.97 49.58 -10.65
N GLU A 17 13.16 50.22 -10.64
CA GLU A 17 14.24 49.92 -9.69
C GLU A 17 14.06 50.62 -8.35
N PHE A 18 13.23 51.68 -8.31
CA PHE A 18 12.91 52.41 -7.10
C PHE A 18 11.64 51.94 -6.38
N GLY A 19 10.89 51.03 -7.01
CA GLY A 19 9.71 50.42 -6.43
C GLY A 19 10.01 49.08 -5.75
N GLU A 20 9.24 48.74 -4.71
CA GLU A 20 9.28 47.39 -4.17
C GLU A 20 9.02 46.38 -5.30
N SER A 21 9.84 45.32 -5.33
CA SER A 21 9.66 44.22 -6.30
C SER A 21 8.31 43.55 -6.08
N GLN A 22 7.35 43.84 -6.94
CA GLN A 22 6.05 43.24 -6.91
C GLN A 22 6.11 41.86 -7.50
N PHE A 23 5.38 40.93 -6.90
CA PHE A 23 5.31 39.56 -7.38
C PHE A 23 3.87 39.06 -7.34
N VAL A 24 3.63 37.99 -8.08
CA VAL A 24 2.46 37.13 -8.04
C VAL A 24 2.90 35.70 -7.77
N GLU A 25 2.03 34.91 -7.23
CA GLU A 25 2.36 33.52 -6.91
C GLU A 25 1.42 32.58 -7.68
N ILE A 26 1.93 31.42 -8.08
CA ILE A 26 1.14 30.39 -8.75
C ILE A 26 1.43 29.02 -8.15
N TYR A 27 0.38 28.24 -7.86
CA TYR A 27 0.44 26.96 -7.17
C TYR A 27 -0.50 25.92 -7.78
N GLY A 28 -0.21 24.64 -7.51
CA GLY A 28 -1.06 23.51 -7.88
C GLY A 28 -0.64 22.84 -9.18
N GLU A 29 -1.58 22.54 -10.06
CA GLU A 29 -1.32 21.74 -11.26
C GLU A 29 -0.70 22.56 -12.41
N VAL A 30 0.41 23.22 -12.11
CA VAL A 30 1.27 23.95 -13.08
C VAL A 30 2.65 23.30 -13.15
N ARG A 31 3.39 23.51 -14.24
CA ARG A 31 4.71 22.89 -14.42
C ARG A 31 5.76 23.49 -13.50
N LYS A 32 5.69 24.80 -13.23
CA LYS A 32 6.59 25.50 -12.31
C LYS A 32 5.76 26.33 -11.35
N GLU A 33 5.73 25.91 -10.11
CA GLU A 33 5.11 26.66 -9.02
C GLU A 33 6.04 27.72 -8.46
N GLY A 34 5.47 28.75 -7.82
CA GLY A 34 6.21 29.70 -7.01
C GLY A 34 5.96 31.15 -7.36
N LYS A 35 6.91 32.00 -6.98
CA LYS A 35 6.87 33.44 -7.16
C LYS A 35 7.36 33.85 -8.55
N VAL A 36 6.59 34.72 -9.19
CA VAL A 36 6.92 35.34 -10.47
C VAL A 36 6.92 36.83 -10.29
N ARG A 37 8.00 37.48 -10.76
CA ARG A 37 8.09 38.95 -10.72
C ARG A 37 6.98 39.55 -11.60
N LYS A 38 6.16 40.38 -11.01
CA LYS A 38 5.08 41.07 -11.71
C LYS A 38 5.60 42.28 -12.48
N TYR A 39 5.23 42.38 -13.73
CA TYR A 39 5.46 43.59 -14.55
C TYR A 39 4.16 44.33 -14.86
N GLY A 40 4.28 45.55 -15.35
CA GLY A 40 3.12 46.37 -15.70
C GLY A 40 2.28 45.69 -16.80
N GLY A 41 0.97 45.62 -16.60
CA GLY A 41 0.06 44.99 -17.57
C GLY A 41 0.05 43.45 -17.60
N MET A 42 0.76 42.82 -16.68
CA MET A 42 0.77 41.33 -16.58
C MET A 42 -0.63 40.79 -16.36
N ASN A 43 -1.05 39.88 -17.22
CA ASN A 43 -2.34 39.22 -17.17
C ASN A 43 -2.22 37.74 -16.72
N LEU A 44 -3.35 37.07 -16.54
CA LEU A 44 -3.40 35.68 -16.12
C LEU A 44 -2.73 34.74 -17.12
N GLN A 45 -2.89 34.99 -18.41
CA GLN A 45 -2.30 34.18 -19.49
C GLN A 45 -0.78 34.28 -19.47
N ASP A 46 -0.22 35.46 -19.24
CA ASP A 46 1.22 35.67 -19.11
C ASP A 46 1.80 34.81 -17.97
N LEU A 47 1.11 34.79 -16.81
CA LEU A 47 1.54 34.01 -15.66
C LEU A 47 1.52 32.51 -15.96
N LEU A 48 0.49 32.01 -16.63
CA LEU A 48 0.43 30.61 -17.04
C LEU A 48 1.57 30.26 -18.00
N TYR A 49 1.91 31.11 -18.95
CA TYR A 49 3.06 30.89 -19.83
C TYR A 49 4.40 30.90 -19.08
N LEU A 50 4.60 31.85 -18.17
CA LEU A 50 5.82 31.92 -17.35
C LEU A 50 5.98 30.74 -16.40
N SER A 51 4.87 30.13 -15.95
CA SER A 51 4.86 28.89 -15.18
C SER A 51 5.07 27.63 -16.03
N GLY A 52 5.28 27.79 -17.36
CA GLY A 52 5.47 26.69 -18.30
C GLY A 52 4.18 25.98 -18.68
N GLY A 53 3.01 26.54 -18.35
CA GLY A 53 1.70 25.97 -18.59
C GLY A 53 1.19 25.07 -17.48
N ILE A 54 -0.01 24.52 -17.68
CA ILE A 54 -0.67 23.61 -16.73
C ILE A 54 -0.28 22.15 -16.97
N LYS A 55 -0.43 21.32 -15.95
CA LYS A 55 -0.29 19.86 -16.07
C LYS A 55 -1.57 19.24 -16.65
N GLN A 56 -1.42 18.06 -17.22
CA GLN A 56 -2.55 17.31 -17.76
C GLN A 56 -3.59 16.90 -16.70
N SER A 57 -3.15 16.85 -15.44
CA SER A 57 -3.97 16.58 -14.26
C SER A 57 -4.78 17.76 -13.77
N ALA A 58 -4.67 18.94 -14.39
CA ALA A 58 -5.38 20.15 -13.99
C ALA A 58 -6.89 20.05 -14.27
N GLU A 59 -7.68 20.65 -13.38
CA GLU A 59 -9.12 20.86 -13.60
C GLU A 59 -9.33 22.11 -14.43
N TYR A 60 -9.74 21.92 -15.68
CA TYR A 60 -9.89 23.02 -16.66
C TYR A 60 -10.95 24.05 -16.26
N GLY A 61 -11.99 23.62 -15.55
CA GLY A 61 -13.06 24.51 -15.11
C GLY A 61 -12.75 25.32 -13.86
N ARG A 62 -11.56 25.13 -13.23
CA ARG A 62 -11.34 25.68 -11.90
C ARG A 62 -9.91 26.18 -11.65
N LEU A 63 -9.67 27.37 -12.14
CA LEU A 63 -8.53 28.21 -11.77
C LEU A 63 -9.03 29.30 -10.82
N GLU A 64 -8.38 29.49 -9.70
CA GLU A 64 -8.78 30.47 -8.68
C GLU A 64 -7.71 31.55 -8.54
N ILE A 65 -8.12 32.82 -8.56
CA ILE A 65 -7.26 33.97 -8.24
C ILE A 65 -7.70 34.52 -6.91
N SER A 66 -6.79 34.57 -5.97
CA SER A 66 -6.94 35.14 -4.66
C SER A 66 -6.27 36.53 -4.63
N SER A 67 -7.04 37.59 -4.51
CA SER A 67 -6.55 38.96 -4.47
C SER A 67 -6.79 39.61 -3.11
N ILE A 68 -5.83 40.35 -2.63
CA ILE A 68 -6.00 41.16 -1.42
C ILE A 68 -6.94 42.31 -1.73
N VAL A 69 -8.02 42.45 -0.97
CA VAL A 69 -8.98 43.56 -1.12
C VAL A 69 -8.52 44.69 -0.27
N ASP A 70 -8.17 45.77 -0.99
CA ASP A 70 -8.12 47.13 -0.57
C ASP A 70 -7.07 47.56 0.44
N VAL A 71 -6.03 48.17 -0.14
CA VAL A 71 -4.99 48.88 0.59
C VAL A 71 -5.51 50.23 1.13
N ASP A 72 -6.61 50.75 0.61
CA ASP A 72 -7.20 52.00 1.12
C ASP A 72 -7.81 51.84 2.52
N SER A 73 -8.19 50.66 2.92
CA SER A 73 -8.54 50.35 4.30
C SER A 73 -7.36 50.47 5.27
N ALA A 74 -6.14 50.24 4.79
CA ALA A 74 -4.92 50.41 5.58
C ALA A 74 -4.66 51.89 5.93
N LYS A 75 -5.05 52.83 5.06
CA LYS A 75 -4.98 54.28 5.32
C LYS A 75 -5.94 54.71 6.43
N LYS A 76 -6.97 53.93 6.73
CA LYS A 76 -7.92 54.14 7.83
C LYS A 76 -7.56 53.36 9.10
N GLY A 77 -6.35 52.81 9.21
CA GLY A 77 -5.92 52.05 10.37
C GLY A 77 -6.56 50.66 10.52
N LEU A 78 -7.36 50.22 9.56
CA LEU A 78 -7.94 48.90 9.50
C LEU A 78 -6.96 47.96 8.80
N LYS A 79 -6.54 46.88 9.47
CA LYS A 79 -5.72 45.83 8.83
C LYS A 79 -6.50 45.21 7.67
N PRO A 80 -5.91 45.06 6.47
CA PRO A 80 -6.56 44.37 5.36
C PRO A 80 -6.69 42.90 5.75
N THR A 81 -7.90 42.45 6.08
CA THR A 81 -8.16 41.08 6.50
C THR A 81 -9.00 40.31 5.48
N ARG A 82 -9.29 40.90 4.34
CA ARG A 82 -10.21 40.34 3.38
C ARG A 82 -9.55 40.00 2.05
N THR A 83 -9.65 38.71 1.69
CA THR A 83 -9.24 38.20 0.39
C THR A 83 -10.49 37.94 -0.45
N ILE A 84 -10.50 38.31 -1.71
CA ILE A 84 -11.51 37.88 -2.68
C ILE A 84 -10.93 36.80 -3.54
N VAL A 85 -11.68 35.69 -3.70
CA VAL A 85 -11.33 34.61 -4.60
C VAL A 85 -12.30 34.63 -5.78
N LYS A 86 -11.76 34.65 -7.00
CA LYS A 86 -12.51 34.56 -8.25
C LYS A 86 -12.07 33.31 -8.99
N SER A 87 -13.03 32.57 -9.56
CA SER A 87 -12.78 31.40 -10.34
C SER A 87 -12.87 31.67 -11.83
N TYR A 88 -11.98 31.07 -12.60
CA TYR A 88 -11.88 31.17 -14.07
C TYR A 88 -11.77 29.79 -14.68
N ALA A 89 -12.23 29.65 -15.94
CA ALA A 89 -12.06 28.42 -16.70
C ALA A 89 -10.85 28.53 -17.64
N ILE A 90 -10.14 27.44 -17.82
CA ILE A 90 -9.04 27.29 -18.78
C ILE A 90 -9.51 26.26 -19.82
N LEU A 91 -9.24 26.52 -21.08
CA LEU A 91 -9.45 25.54 -22.15
C LEU A 91 -8.26 24.60 -22.27
N PRO A 92 -8.43 23.38 -22.84
CA PRO A 92 -7.36 22.38 -22.95
C PRO A 92 -6.09 22.84 -23.68
N ASP A 93 -6.24 23.79 -24.60
CA ASP A 93 -5.15 24.39 -25.39
C ASP A 93 -4.45 25.57 -24.69
N LEU A 94 -4.68 25.74 -23.39
CA LEU A 94 -4.24 26.89 -22.58
C LEU A 94 -4.88 28.23 -22.98
N GLN A 95 -5.85 28.23 -23.87
CA GLN A 95 -6.62 29.42 -24.14
C GLN A 95 -7.57 29.63 -22.97
N LEU A 96 -7.53 30.83 -22.47
CA LEU A 96 -8.56 31.36 -21.58
C LEU A 96 -9.67 31.93 -22.46
N ASP A 97 -10.91 31.94 -22.01
CA ASP A 97 -11.93 32.70 -22.68
C ASP A 97 -11.49 34.20 -22.74
N SER A 98 -11.98 34.93 -23.73
CA SER A 98 -11.52 36.31 -23.95
C SER A 98 -11.62 37.20 -22.72
N ALA A 99 -12.55 36.94 -21.81
CA ALA A 99 -12.70 37.65 -20.55
C ALA A 99 -11.64 37.28 -19.53
N SER A 100 -11.33 36.00 -19.40
CA SER A 100 -10.35 35.45 -18.43
C SER A 100 -8.90 35.72 -18.85
N ALA A 101 -8.60 35.70 -20.16
CA ALA A 101 -7.26 35.95 -20.70
C ALA A 101 -6.72 37.34 -20.34
N HIS A 102 -7.60 38.36 -20.36
CA HIS A 102 -7.23 39.75 -20.12
C HIS A 102 -7.37 40.16 -18.65
N VAL A 103 -7.57 39.21 -17.73
CA VAL A 103 -7.61 39.55 -16.28
C VAL A 103 -6.23 39.97 -15.84
N LEU A 104 -6.12 41.29 -15.53
CA LEU A 104 -4.90 41.88 -15.02
C LEU A 104 -4.67 41.41 -13.58
N LEU A 105 -3.47 40.90 -13.33
CA LEU A 105 -3.04 40.48 -12.01
C LEU A 105 -2.63 41.69 -11.18
N LYS A 106 -3.03 41.70 -9.91
CA LYS A 106 -2.60 42.69 -8.92
C LYS A 106 -1.32 42.21 -8.22
N PRO A 107 -0.53 43.12 -7.64
CA PRO A 107 0.57 42.74 -6.77
C PRO A 107 0.09 41.80 -5.66
N PHE A 108 0.86 40.75 -5.38
CA PHE A 108 0.61 39.74 -4.35
C PHE A 108 -0.60 38.84 -4.62
N ASP A 109 -1.17 38.85 -5.83
CA ASP A 109 -2.18 37.86 -6.21
C ASP A 109 -1.60 36.45 -6.15
N GLN A 110 -2.40 35.51 -5.64
CA GLN A 110 -2.11 34.11 -5.64
C GLN A 110 -3.05 33.37 -6.59
N VAL A 111 -2.50 32.61 -7.49
CA VAL A 111 -3.22 31.83 -8.48
C VAL A 111 -3.13 30.34 -8.13
N PHE A 112 -4.25 29.67 -8.05
CA PHE A 112 -4.34 28.25 -7.73
C PHE A 112 -4.96 27.48 -8.88
N VAL A 113 -4.22 26.52 -9.44
CA VAL A 113 -4.72 25.59 -10.45
C VAL A 113 -5.05 24.27 -9.75
N ARG A 114 -6.34 23.94 -9.65
CA ARG A 114 -6.79 22.75 -8.94
C ARG A 114 -6.57 21.50 -9.75
N LYS A 115 -6.35 20.39 -9.05
CA LYS A 115 -6.27 19.06 -9.67
C LYS A 115 -7.67 18.58 -10.03
N ASN A 116 -7.82 17.97 -11.20
CA ASN A 116 -9.03 17.26 -11.58
C ASN A 116 -9.18 16.01 -10.69
N PRO A 117 -10.24 15.92 -9.88
CA PRO A 117 -10.44 14.78 -8.99
C PRO A 117 -10.65 13.45 -9.72
N SER A 118 -11.03 13.51 -11.00
CA SER A 118 -11.21 12.33 -11.85
C SER A 118 -9.95 11.94 -12.61
N PHE A 119 -8.88 12.75 -12.53
CA PHE A 119 -7.62 12.44 -13.18
C PHE A 119 -6.82 11.45 -12.34
N GLU A 120 -6.72 10.24 -12.83
CA GLU A 120 -5.85 9.19 -12.28
C GLU A 120 -4.85 8.75 -13.35
N LEU A 121 -3.60 8.63 -12.96
CA LEU A 121 -2.58 7.98 -13.80
C LEU A 121 -2.91 6.50 -13.92
N GLN A 122 -2.42 5.87 -15.02
CA GLN A 122 -2.54 4.43 -15.17
C GLN A 122 -1.92 3.72 -13.98
N GLN A 123 -2.75 2.95 -13.28
CA GLN A 123 -2.35 2.12 -12.16
C GLN A 123 -2.06 0.72 -12.67
N ASN A 124 -1.06 0.08 -12.08
CA ASN A 124 -0.62 -1.25 -12.49
C ASN A 124 -0.59 -2.19 -11.31
N ILE A 125 -0.78 -3.48 -11.59
CA ILE A 125 -0.48 -4.60 -10.69
C ILE A 125 0.59 -5.48 -11.33
N GLU A 126 1.16 -6.40 -10.56
CA GLU A 126 2.15 -7.35 -11.08
C GLU A 126 1.71 -8.79 -10.80
N LEU A 127 1.73 -9.63 -11.83
CA LEU A 127 1.53 -11.07 -11.72
C LEU A 127 2.89 -11.76 -11.84
N LYS A 128 3.24 -12.59 -10.86
CA LYS A 128 4.50 -13.34 -10.79
C LYS A 128 4.26 -14.84 -10.64
N GLY A 129 5.29 -15.62 -10.99
CA GLY A 129 5.29 -17.09 -10.84
C GLY A 129 4.58 -17.78 -11.99
N LEU A 130 3.76 -18.80 -11.67
CA LEU A 130 3.21 -19.73 -12.64
C LEU A 130 1.88 -19.28 -13.27
N VAL A 131 1.86 -18.09 -13.82
CA VAL A 131 0.88 -17.63 -14.82
C VAL A 131 1.48 -17.79 -16.21
N LYS A 132 0.67 -17.91 -17.28
CA LYS A 132 1.21 -18.08 -18.63
C LYS A 132 2.02 -16.88 -19.08
N TYR A 133 1.53 -15.68 -18.84
CA TYR A 133 2.21 -14.42 -19.15
C TYR A 133 2.44 -13.61 -17.87
N PRO A 134 3.55 -13.85 -17.15
CA PRO A 134 3.89 -13.03 -15.98
C PRO A 134 4.32 -11.61 -16.39
N GLY A 135 4.06 -10.63 -15.54
CA GLY A 135 4.45 -9.25 -15.79
C GLY A 135 3.50 -8.23 -15.16
N ARG A 136 3.65 -6.98 -15.59
CA ARG A 136 2.79 -5.88 -15.17
C ARG A 136 1.54 -5.79 -16.04
N TYR A 137 0.43 -5.51 -15.37
CA TYR A 137 -0.89 -5.36 -16.00
C TYR A 137 -1.50 -4.04 -15.56
N ALA A 138 -1.86 -3.20 -16.53
CA ALA A 138 -2.61 -1.99 -16.23
C ALA A 138 -4.01 -2.36 -15.71
N ARG A 139 -4.51 -1.60 -14.74
CA ARG A 139 -5.90 -1.69 -14.27
C ARG A 139 -6.82 -1.12 -15.33
N LEU A 140 -7.88 -1.85 -15.66
CA LEU A 140 -8.90 -1.39 -16.60
C LEU A 140 -9.89 -0.44 -15.91
N ASP A 141 -10.21 -0.72 -14.66
CA ASP A 141 -11.08 0.12 -13.83
C ASP A 141 -10.72 -0.02 -12.32
N LYS A 142 -11.32 0.84 -11.51
CA LYS A 142 -11.09 0.90 -10.06
C LYS A 142 -11.50 -0.38 -9.32
N TYR A 143 -12.42 -1.15 -9.87
CA TYR A 143 -13.00 -2.34 -9.23
C TYR A 143 -12.59 -3.64 -9.92
N GLU A 144 -11.55 -3.59 -10.79
CA GLU A 144 -11.08 -4.77 -11.49
C GLU A 144 -10.59 -5.84 -10.52
N ARG A 145 -11.03 -7.07 -10.79
CA ARG A 145 -10.84 -8.21 -9.89
C ARG A 145 -9.73 -9.14 -10.37
N LEU A 146 -9.21 -9.94 -9.45
CA LEU A 146 -8.13 -10.89 -9.68
C LEU A 146 -8.39 -11.82 -10.87
N SER A 147 -9.61 -12.32 -11.03
CA SER A 147 -9.98 -13.21 -12.15
C SER A 147 -9.77 -12.57 -13.52
N SER A 148 -10.07 -11.28 -13.67
CA SER A 148 -9.85 -10.52 -14.93
C SER A 148 -8.37 -10.49 -15.30
N TYR A 149 -7.50 -10.22 -14.34
CA TYR A 149 -6.05 -10.20 -14.58
C TYR A 149 -5.52 -11.59 -14.95
N LEU A 150 -6.00 -12.65 -14.29
CA LEU A 150 -5.61 -14.02 -14.64
C LEU A 150 -6.05 -14.40 -16.05
N ASP A 151 -7.24 -13.98 -16.48
CA ASP A 151 -7.71 -14.18 -17.86
C ASP A 151 -6.79 -13.48 -18.88
N ARG A 152 -6.45 -12.20 -18.62
CA ARG A 152 -5.51 -11.45 -19.47
C ARG A 152 -4.10 -12.04 -19.47
N ALA A 153 -3.70 -12.67 -18.36
CA ALA A 153 -2.44 -13.41 -18.27
C ALA A 153 -2.50 -14.78 -18.98
N GLY A 154 -3.57 -15.09 -19.69
CA GLY A 154 -3.76 -16.38 -20.39
C GLY A 154 -4.05 -17.55 -19.46
N GLY A 155 -4.30 -17.29 -18.17
CA GLY A 155 -4.53 -18.29 -17.16
C GLY A 155 -3.23 -18.77 -16.49
N LEU A 156 -3.34 -19.90 -15.81
CA LEU A 156 -2.27 -20.52 -15.04
C LEU A 156 -1.53 -21.59 -15.85
N LYS A 157 -0.30 -21.90 -15.46
CA LYS A 157 0.45 -23.08 -15.95
C LYS A 157 0.00 -24.35 -15.22
N ASP A 158 0.22 -25.50 -15.81
CA ASP A 158 -0.29 -26.80 -15.30
C ASP A 158 0.21 -27.16 -13.90
N ASN A 159 1.43 -26.77 -13.55
CA ASN A 159 2.04 -27.01 -12.25
C ASN A 159 1.85 -25.85 -11.24
N ALA A 160 0.91 -24.93 -11.50
CA ALA A 160 0.61 -23.83 -10.61
C ALA A 160 -0.13 -24.29 -9.34
N ASN A 161 0.38 -23.88 -8.18
CA ASN A 161 -0.26 -24.13 -6.90
C ASN A 161 -1.37 -23.12 -6.60
N LEU A 162 -2.61 -23.48 -6.92
CA LEU A 162 -3.78 -22.62 -6.69
C LEU A 162 -4.03 -22.31 -5.20
N GLY A 163 -3.70 -23.29 -4.32
CA GLY A 163 -3.85 -23.13 -2.88
C GLY A 163 -2.71 -22.38 -2.22
N GLY A 164 -1.58 -22.23 -2.92
CA GLY A 164 -0.36 -21.60 -2.43
C GLY A 164 -0.19 -20.14 -2.84
N ALA A 165 -1.12 -19.59 -3.60
CA ALA A 165 -1.01 -18.23 -4.10
C ALA A 165 -1.11 -17.17 -3.00
N VAL A 166 -0.32 -16.12 -3.16
CA VAL A 166 -0.19 -15.03 -2.19
C VAL A 166 -0.31 -13.70 -2.91
N LEU A 167 -1.04 -12.79 -2.32
CA LEU A 167 -1.06 -11.38 -2.69
C LEU A 167 -0.18 -10.60 -1.73
N TYR A 168 0.77 -9.87 -2.25
CA TYR A 168 1.52 -8.86 -1.52
C TYR A 168 0.88 -7.50 -1.80
N ARG A 169 0.26 -6.92 -0.78
CA ARG A 169 -0.35 -5.60 -0.88
C ARG A 169 0.60 -4.55 -0.34
N ASN A 170 1.09 -3.74 -1.22
CA ASN A 170 2.09 -2.74 -0.89
C ASN A 170 1.44 -1.53 -0.20
N LYS A 171 1.55 -1.47 1.12
CA LYS A 171 1.21 -0.26 1.88
C LYS A 171 2.34 0.78 1.85
N SER A 172 3.44 0.50 1.15
CA SER A 172 4.73 1.11 1.42
C SER A 172 5.13 2.28 0.52
N GLU A 173 4.40 2.64 -0.55
CA GLU A 173 4.80 3.84 -1.29
C GLU A 173 4.79 5.09 -0.41
N PHE A 174 3.76 5.25 0.42
CA PHE A 174 3.69 6.36 1.37
C PHE A 174 4.82 6.34 2.42
N PHE A 175 5.34 5.17 2.76
CA PHE A 175 6.46 5.02 3.70
C PHE A 175 7.82 5.01 2.99
N ARG A 176 7.89 4.53 1.73
CA ARG A 176 9.13 4.56 0.94
C ARG A 176 9.56 5.98 0.61
N GLU A 177 8.65 6.86 0.23
CA GLU A 177 8.96 8.28 0.00
C GLU A 177 9.57 8.93 1.25
N LYS A 178 9.04 8.63 2.46
CA LYS A 178 9.59 9.19 3.70
C LYS A 178 10.98 8.66 4.09
N ILE A 179 11.34 7.46 3.66
CA ILE A 179 12.64 6.84 4.01
C ILE A 179 13.71 7.21 2.97
N VAL A 180 13.31 7.40 1.70
CA VAL A 180 14.24 7.70 0.59
C VAL A 180 14.51 9.19 0.44
N ASP A 181 13.62 10.06 0.90
CA ASP A 181 13.70 11.51 0.66
C ASP A 181 14.85 12.25 1.37
N LYS A 182 15.52 11.66 2.36
CA LYS A 182 16.77 12.20 2.93
C LYS A 182 17.62 11.07 3.50
N PRO A 183 18.44 10.40 2.71
CA PRO A 183 19.46 9.54 3.30
C PRO A 183 20.39 10.43 4.14
N ALA A 184 20.56 10.08 5.42
CA ALA A 184 21.58 10.71 6.23
C ALA A 184 22.94 10.50 5.53
N LEU A 185 23.71 11.56 5.34
CA LEU A 185 25.02 11.48 4.74
C LEU A 185 26.05 11.29 5.87
N ASP A 186 27.05 10.45 5.64
CA ASP A 186 28.21 10.36 6.52
C ASP A 186 29.07 11.62 6.41
N SER A 187 30.11 11.72 7.24
CA SER A 187 31.06 12.84 7.24
C SER A 187 31.79 13.03 5.90
N ASN A 188 31.67 12.07 4.97
CA ASN A 188 32.29 12.08 3.64
C ASN A 188 31.27 12.28 2.51
N GLY A 189 30.02 12.61 2.85
CA GLY A 189 28.94 12.86 1.87
C GLY A 189 28.37 11.61 1.21
N LYS A 190 28.67 10.39 1.73
CA LYS A 190 28.06 9.15 1.25
C LYS A 190 26.74 8.87 1.99
N PRO A 191 25.70 8.43 1.26
CA PRO A 191 24.44 8.07 1.89
C PRO A 191 24.62 6.90 2.87
N ILE A 192 24.27 7.10 4.13
CA ILE A 192 24.20 6.02 5.13
C ILE A 192 22.97 5.20 4.81
N ILE A 193 23.15 4.05 4.20
CA ILE A 193 22.08 3.08 3.98
C ILE A 193 21.88 2.33 5.31
N ASP A 194 20.89 2.75 6.08
CA ASP A 194 20.47 1.99 7.25
C ASP A 194 19.85 0.66 6.81
N SER A 195 20.66 -0.40 6.90
CA SER A 195 20.24 -1.76 6.55
C SER A 195 19.07 -2.26 7.41
N ALA A 196 18.90 -1.74 8.63
CA ALA A 196 17.76 -2.05 9.49
C ALA A 196 16.49 -1.34 9.02
N ALA A 197 16.59 -0.09 8.54
CA ALA A 197 15.48 0.63 7.92
C ALA A 197 15.09 -0.02 6.58
N LEU A 198 16.08 -0.48 5.78
CA LEU A 198 15.84 -1.21 4.54
C LEU A 198 15.21 -2.58 4.79
N ALA A 199 15.60 -3.29 5.85
CA ALA A 199 15.01 -4.55 6.27
C ALA A 199 13.57 -4.34 6.79
N LYS A 200 13.31 -3.27 7.56
CA LYS A 200 11.95 -2.88 7.95
C LYS A 200 11.09 -2.49 6.74
N ALA A 201 11.63 -1.77 5.76
CA ALA A 201 10.92 -1.45 4.54
C ALA A 201 10.57 -2.70 3.70
N LYS A 202 11.45 -3.72 3.69
CA LYS A 202 11.17 -5.03 3.08
C LYS A 202 10.16 -5.89 3.86
N ALA A 203 10.05 -5.68 5.18
CA ALA A 203 9.15 -6.45 6.06
C ALA A 203 7.69 -5.94 6.06
N ILE A 204 7.37 -4.88 5.31
CA ILE A 204 6.04 -4.25 5.32
C ILE A 204 5.09 -4.85 4.27
N ASP A 205 5.57 -5.71 3.39
CA ASP A 205 4.72 -6.45 2.45
C ASP A 205 3.99 -7.58 3.21
N GLU A 206 2.85 -7.25 3.81
CA GLU A 206 2.02 -8.26 4.48
C GLU A 206 1.42 -9.22 3.44
N PRO A 207 1.77 -10.51 3.49
CA PRO A 207 1.22 -11.49 2.57
C PRO A 207 -0.26 -11.74 2.89
N VAL A 208 -1.12 -11.47 1.95
CA VAL A 208 -2.54 -11.81 2.01
C VAL A 208 -2.73 -13.15 1.29
N SER A 209 -3.14 -14.15 2.04
CA SER A 209 -3.44 -15.47 1.46
C SER A 209 -4.69 -15.40 0.60
N ILE A 210 -4.57 -15.80 -0.66
CA ILE A 210 -5.66 -15.88 -1.62
C ILE A 210 -5.92 -17.33 -2.03
N ASP A 211 -7.15 -17.61 -2.41
CA ASP A 211 -7.60 -18.91 -2.88
C ASP A 211 -7.96 -18.77 -4.37
N LEU A 212 -6.98 -19.02 -5.25
CA LEU A 212 -7.17 -18.85 -6.70
C LEU A 212 -8.26 -19.76 -7.25
N TYR A 213 -8.38 -20.97 -6.73
CA TYR A 213 -9.43 -21.90 -7.17
C TYR A 213 -10.81 -21.28 -6.95
N LYS A 214 -11.06 -20.70 -5.76
CA LYS A 214 -12.33 -20.06 -5.47
C LYS A 214 -12.51 -18.75 -6.21
N ALA A 215 -11.44 -17.97 -6.39
CA ALA A 215 -11.48 -16.72 -7.16
C ALA A 215 -11.91 -16.97 -8.62
N MET A 216 -11.35 -17.99 -9.25
CA MET A 216 -11.67 -18.36 -10.63
C MET A 216 -13.06 -19.02 -10.76
N LYS A 217 -13.43 -19.89 -9.80
CA LYS A 217 -14.72 -20.60 -9.82
C LYS A 217 -15.90 -19.71 -9.45
N TYR A 218 -15.72 -18.83 -8.47
CA TYR A 218 -16.79 -17.95 -7.96
C TYR A 218 -16.44 -16.49 -8.28
N ARG A 219 -16.49 -16.15 -9.56
CA ARG A 219 -16.21 -14.79 -10.04
C ARG A 219 -17.14 -13.77 -9.40
N ASN A 220 -16.66 -12.56 -9.23
CA ASN A 220 -17.39 -11.45 -8.59
C ASN A 220 -17.82 -11.71 -7.13
N SER A 221 -17.29 -12.77 -6.50
CA SER A 221 -17.54 -13.07 -5.10
C SER A 221 -16.47 -12.45 -4.18
N LYS A 222 -16.63 -12.63 -2.87
CA LYS A 222 -15.64 -12.24 -1.86
C LYS A 222 -14.27 -12.93 -2.02
N HIS A 223 -14.20 -14.03 -2.77
CA HIS A 223 -12.96 -14.75 -3.05
C HIS A 223 -12.21 -14.15 -4.25
N ASP A 224 -12.94 -13.52 -5.15
CA ASP A 224 -12.42 -12.81 -6.31
C ASP A 224 -12.16 -11.35 -5.94
N ILE A 225 -11.05 -11.13 -5.27
CA ILE A 225 -10.70 -9.84 -4.65
C ILE A 225 -10.42 -8.75 -5.68
N ILE A 226 -10.76 -7.52 -5.33
CA ILE A 226 -10.38 -6.32 -6.08
C ILE A 226 -8.90 -6.04 -5.82
N LEU A 227 -8.11 -5.92 -6.87
CA LEU A 227 -6.71 -5.57 -6.77
C LEU A 227 -6.51 -4.04 -6.73
N GLN A 228 -5.51 -3.61 -6.01
CA GLN A 228 -5.12 -2.21 -5.83
C GLN A 228 -3.82 -1.92 -6.59
N GLU A 229 -3.51 -0.66 -6.76
CA GLU A 229 -2.24 -0.24 -7.34
C GLU A 229 -1.05 -0.85 -6.62
N ASN A 230 -0.05 -1.29 -7.40
CA ASN A 230 1.16 -1.95 -6.92
C ASN A 230 0.95 -3.28 -6.18
N ASP A 231 -0.25 -3.86 -6.22
CA ASP A 231 -0.46 -5.22 -5.75
C ASP A 231 0.40 -6.20 -6.56
N VAL A 232 1.05 -7.14 -5.88
CA VAL A 232 1.81 -8.23 -6.50
C VAL A 232 1.15 -9.55 -6.17
N VAL A 233 0.66 -10.25 -7.17
CA VAL A 233 0.12 -11.61 -7.02
C VAL A 233 1.19 -12.60 -7.42
N PHE A 234 1.60 -13.45 -6.48
CA PHE A 234 2.56 -14.52 -6.72
C PHE A 234 1.88 -15.88 -6.71
N VAL A 235 2.06 -16.62 -7.79
CA VAL A 235 1.54 -17.98 -7.95
C VAL A 235 2.72 -18.96 -7.91
N PRO A 236 2.93 -19.69 -6.79
CA PRO A 236 4.03 -20.62 -6.67
C PRO A 236 3.78 -21.90 -7.46
N GLU A 237 4.82 -22.68 -7.64
CA GLU A 237 4.77 -24.05 -8.13
C GLU A 237 4.22 -24.99 -7.07
N ILE A 238 3.59 -26.07 -7.51
CA ILE A 238 3.20 -27.18 -6.64
C ILE A 238 4.46 -27.77 -6.00
N ASN A 239 4.48 -27.75 -4.67
CA ASN A 239 5.53 -28.44 -3.90
C ASN A 239 4.98 -29.82 -3.47
N PRO A 240 5.45 -30.92 -4.06
CA PRO A 240 4.89 -32.23 -3.79
C PRO A 240 5.25 -32.79 -2.41
N PHE A 241 5.99 -32.03 -1.59
CA PHE A 241 6.44 -32.50 -0.29
C PHE A 241 5.66 -31.89 0.86
N VAL A 242 5.43 -32.70 1.89
CA VAL A 242 5.02 -32.25 3.24
C VAL A 242 6.27 -32.21 4.11
N SER A 243 6.53 -31.07 4.73
CA SER A 243 7.64 -30.91 5.68
C SER A 243 7.17 -31.21 7.09
N VAL A 244 7.83 -32.10 7.80
CA VAL A 244 7.57 -32.43 9.21
C VAL A 244 8.71 -31.92 10.06
N GLN A 245 8.42 -31.08 11.04
CA GLN A 245 9.44 -30.43 11.86
C GLN A 245 9.05 -30.28 13.33
N GLY A 246 10.01 -29.90 14.17
CA GLY A 246 9.85 -29.72 15.60
C GLY A 246 10.12 -30.98 16.41
N LYS A 247 9.28 -31.28 17.40
CA LYS A 247 9.48 -32.43 18.31
C LYS A 247 8.96 -33.77 17.72
N VAL A 248 9.60 -34.17 16.60
CA VAL A 248 9.48 -35.47 15.97
C VAL A 248 10.84 -36.19 16.03
N GLN A 249 10.89 -37.48 15.81
CA GLN A 249 12.14 -38.26 15.89
C GLN A 249 13.12 -37.81 14.78
N SER A 250 12.62 -37.69 13.54
CA SER A 250 13.43 -37.31 12.38
C SER A 250 12.71 -36.27 11.56
N PRO A 251 13.06 -34.98 11.73
CA PRO A 251 12.53 -33.92 10.88
C PRO A 251 12.92 -34.16 9.42
N LEU A 252 11.93 -34.27 8.53
CA LEU A 252 12.18 -34.57 7.11
C LEU A 252 11.04 -34.09 6.21
N LYS A 253 11.27 -34.11 4.90
CA LYS A 253 10.27 -33.88 3.87
C LYS A 253 9.78 -35.24 3.32
N ILE A 254 8.48 -35.39 3.21
CA ILE A 254 7.80 -36.61 2.77
C ILE A 254 6.97 -36.27 1.55
N ASN A 255 6.97 -37.13 0.52
CA ASN A 255 6.06 -36.94 -0.61
C ASN A 255 4.62 -36.90 -0.13
N PHE A 256 3.87 -35.95 -0.64
CA PHE A 256 2.45 -35.83 -0.33
C PHE A 256 1.69 -37.02 -0.93
N ASP A 257 0.87 -37.63 -0.11
CA ASP A 257 0.00 -38.74 -0.48
C ASP A 257 -1.46 -38.29 -0.43
N LYS A 258 -2.13 -38.29 -1.58
CA LYS A 258 -3.54 -37.89 -1.71
C LYS A 258 -4.50 -38.78 -0.94
N GLU A 259 -4.15 -40.06 -0.73
CA GLU A 259 -4.94 -41.01 0.02
C GLU A 259 -4.80 -40.83 1.54
N HIS A 260 -3.67 -40.27 1.97
CA HIS A 260 -3.32 -40.06 3.37
C HIS A 260 -3.17 -38.60 3.72
N THR A 261 -4.30 -37.92 3.88
CA THR A 261 -4.31 -36.47 4.25
C THR A 261 -4.33 -36.22 5.76
N ASN A 262 -4.23 -37.25 6.58
CA ASN A 262 -4.20 -37.12 8.03
C ASN A 262 -2.78 -36.82 8.54
N LEU A 263 -2.70 -36.01 9.56
CA LEU A 263 -1.45 -35.53 10.15
C LEU A 263 -0.64 -36.67 10.79
N SER A 264 -1.31 -37.67 11.38
CA SER A 264 -0.64 -38.79 12.08
C SER A 264 0.23 -39.61 11.11
N TYR A 265 -0.26 -39.86 9.90
CA TYR A 265 0.48 -40.58 8.87
C TYR A 265 1.88 -39.98 8.63
N TYR A 266 1.95 -38.63 8.48
CA TYR A 266 3.22 -37.95 8.23
C TYR A 266 4.13 -37.93 9.46
N ILE A 267 3.57 -37.82 10.67
CA ILE A 267 4.34 -37.89 11.91
C ILE A 267 4.92 -39.31 12.08
N ASP A 268 4.14 -40.34 11.80
CA ASP A 268 4.61 -41.75 11.89
C ASP A 268 5.72 -42.03 10.85
N LYS A 269 5.60 -41.49 9.63
CA LYS A 269 6.67 -41.51 8.63
C LYS A 269 7.93 -40.76 9.06
N ALA A 270 7.80 -39.76 9.93
CA ALA A 270 8.93 -39.05 10.54
C ALA A 270 9.50 -39.75 11.80
N GLY A 271 9.17 -41.03 11.98
CA GLY A 271 9.62 -41.84 13.13
C GLY A 271 8.78 -41.62 14.40
N GLY A 272 7.66 -40.94 14.29
CA GLY A 272 6.79 -40.62 15.43
C GLY A 272 7.20 -39.35 16.19
N TYR A 273 6.64 -39.22 17.38
CA TYR A 273 6.90 -38.05 18.24
C TYR A 273 8.26 -38.17 18.94
N GLY A 274 8.96 -37.04 19.03
CA GLY A 274 10.20 -36.90 19.79
C GLY A 274 9.95 -36.71 21.29
N VAL A 275 10.96 -36.17 22.00
CA VAL A 275 10.91 -36.00 23.44
C VAL A 275 10.06 -34.78 23.80
N LYS A 276 9.12 -34.90 24.78
CA LYS A 276 8.21 -33.87 25.30
C LYS A 276 7.43 -33.11 24.20
N PRO A 277 6.72 -33.79 23.25
CA PRO A 277 5.95 -33.12 22.22
C PRO A 277 4.67 -32.52 22.79
N TRP A 278 4.29 -31.34 22.29
CA TRP A 278 3.01 -30.73 22.66
C TRP A 278 1.90 -31.09 21.68
N ARG A 279 1.39 -32.32 21.73
CA ARG A 279 0.39 -32.86 20.79
C ARG A 279 -0.87 -32.01 20.65
N LYS A 280 -1.31 -31.34 21.74
CA LYS A 280 -2.49 -30.45 21.76
C LYS A 280 -2.29 -29.14 20.98
N ARG A 281 -1.08 -28.81 20.57
CA ARG A 281 -0.72 -27.54 19.93
C ARG A 281 -0.02 -27.73 18.57
N ILE A 282 -0.12 -28.91 17.98
CA ILE A 282 0.39 -29.15 16.64
C ILE A 282 -0.38 -28.26 15.66
N PHE A 283 0.32 -27.71 14.71
CA PHE A 283 -0.27 -26.91 13.66
C PHE A 283 0.31 -27.27 12.29
N VAL A 284 -0.51 -27.03 11.27
CA VAL A 284 -0.14 -27.20 9.86
C VAL A 284 -0.15 -25.82 9.21
N THR A 285 0.98 -25.45 8.61
CA THR A 285 1.10 -24.26 7.78
C THR A 285 1.01 -24.66 6.33
N TYR A 286 0.05 -24.12 5.60
CA TYR A 286 -0.19 -24.39 4.19
C TYR A 286 0.72 -23.53 3.30
N ALA A 287 0.83 -23.88 2.03
CA ALA A 287 1.69 -23.20 1.06
C ALA A 287 1.41 -21.69 0.94
N ASN A 288 0.18 -21.25 1.22
CA ASN A 288 -0.22 -19.84 1.23
C ASN A 288 0.03 -19.10 2.57
N GLY A 289 0.80 -19.72 3.48
CA GLY A 289 1.11 -19.14 4.79
C GLY A 289 0.01 -19.26 5.85
N LYS A 290 -1.20 -19.71 5.49
CA LYS A 290 -2.26 -19.95 6.49
C LYS A 290 -1.86 -21.09 7.41
N SER A 291 -2.09 -20.90 8.71
CA SER A 291 -1.86 -21.96 9.70
C SER A 291 -3.17 -22.38 10.36
N LYS A 292 -3.36 -23.69 10.45
CA LYS A 292 -4.43 -24.29 11.24
C LYS A 292 -3.83 -25.12 12.35
N ARG A 293 -4.30 -24.94 13.57
CA ARG A 293 -3.88 -25.72 14.74
C ARG A 293 -4.88 -26.81 15.07
N THR A 294 -4.43 -27.82 15.82
CA THR A 294 -5.26 -28.83 16.45
C THR A 294 -6.36 -28.19 17.28
N LYS A 295 -7.60 -28.61 17.08
CA LYS A 295 -8.74 -28.27 17.92
C LYS A 295 -8.93 -29.37 18.96
N ASN A 296 -9.07 -28.98 20.22
CA ASN A 296 -9.28 -29.93 21.30
C ASN A 296 -10.68 -29.73 21.86
N PHE A 297 -11.44 -30.84 21.95
CA PHE A 297 -12.74 -30.85 22.58
C PHE A 297 -12.80 -32.06 23.52
N LEU A 298 -12.91 -31.81 24.82
CA LEU A 298 -12.81 -32.82 25.88
C LEU A 298 -11.50 -33.66 25.70
N PHE A 299 -11.62 -34.93 25.37
CA PHE A 299 -10.52 -35.86 25.17
C PHE A 299 -10.12 -36.03 23.69
N PHE A 300 -10.89 -35.45 22.78
CA PHE A 300 -10.69 -35.59 21.36
C PHE A 300 -9.79 -34.49 20.79
N HIS A 301 -8.90 -34.90 19.90
CA HIS A 301 -8.00 -34.01 19.19
C HIS A 301 -8.35 -34.05 17.71
N PHE A 302 -8.84 -32.94 17.16
CA PHE A 302 -9.13 -32.79 15.75
C PHE A 302 -7.94 -32.12 15.06
N TYR A 303 -7.17 -32.94 14.36
CA TYR A 303 -6.02 -32.47 13.62
C TYR A 303 -6.44 -31.83 12.29
N PRO A 304 -5.75 -30.77 11.84
CA PRO A 304 -5.99 -30.19 10.53
C PRO A 304 -5.56 -31.19 9.44
N LYS A 305 -6.27 -31.18 8.33
CA LYS A 305 -5.87 -31.95 7.14
C LYS A 305 -4.56 -31.41 6.59
N VAL A 306 -3.73 -32.31 6.10
CA VAL A 306 -2.48 -31.99 5.42
C VAL A 306 -2.77 -31.84 3.92
N GLU A 307 -2.21 -30.83 3.32
CA GLU A 307 -2.29 -30.54 1.89
C GLU A 307 -0.88 -30.53 1.29
N GLU A 308 -0.81 -30.59 -0.01
CA GLU A 308 0.44 -30.53 -0.76
C GLU A 308 1.22 -29.25 -0.44
N GLY A 309 2.52 -29.35 -0.20
CA GLY A 309 3.35 -28.21 0.21
C GLY A 309 3.18 -27.75 1.65
N SER A 310 2.44 -28.50 2.47
CA SER A 310 2.22 -28.13 3.89
C SER A 310 3.46 -28.38 4.75
N THR A 311 3.56 -27.59 5.82
CA THR A 311 4.54 -27.81 6.90
C THR A 311 3.81 -28.17 8.20
N ILE A 312 4.06 -29.37 8.71
CA ILE A 312 3.59 -29.83 10.00
C ILE A 312 4.61 -29.44 11.06
N THR A 313 4.19 -28.68 12.07
CA THR A 313 5.06 -28.30 13.18
C THR A 313 4.55 -28.86 14.50
N VAL A 314 5.40 -29.66 15.14
CA VAL A 314 5.16 -30.24 16.47
C VAL A 314 5.94 -29.43 17.50
N PRO A 315 5.30 -28.53 18.27
CA PRO A 315 6.00 -27.72 19.25
C PRO A 315 6.46 -28.53 20.47
N ALA A 316 7.47 -28.01 21.15
CA ALA A 316 7.87 -28.52 22.47
C ALA A 316 6.81 -28.15 23.52
N ARG A 317 6.63 -29.00 24.52
CA ARG A 317 5.84 -28.67 25.70
C ARG A 317 6.62 -27.66 26.56
N PRO A 318 6.01 -26.55 26.98
CA PRO A 318 6.68 -25.58 27.88
C PRO A 318 7.12 -26.24 29.17
N GLU A 319 8.29 -25.92 29.67
CA GLU A 319 8.75 -26.31 30.99
C GLU A 319 7.90 -25.55 32.01
N GLY A 320 7.41 -26.28 33.06
CA GLY A 320 6.58 -25.68 34.12
C GLY A 320 5.06 -25.89 34.00
N GLN A 321 4.53 -26.46 32.90
CA GLN A 321 3.14 -26.93 32.85
C GLN A 321 3.02 -28.44 33.18
N GLU A 322 3.66 -28.92 34.19
CA GLU A 322 3.26 -30.18 34.79
C GLU A 322 1.96 -29.94 35.54
N VAL A 323 0.85 -30.40 34.96
CA VAL A 323 -0.41 -30.51 35.73
C VAL A 323 -0.10 -31.40 36.88
N SER A 324 -0.20 -30.88 38.12
CA SER A 324 0.04 -31.64 39.32
C SER A 324 -0.78 -32.95 39.24
N ASP A 325 -0.19 -34.05 39.71
CA ASP A 325 -0.87 -35.35 39.66
C ASP A 325 -2.20 -35.35 40.40
N LEU A 326 -2.39 -34.39 41.33
CA LEU A 326 -3.66 -34.09 42.00
C LEU A 326 -4.74 -33.61 41.04
N ALA A 327 -4.41 -32.78 40.02
CA ALA A 327 -5.39 -32.33 39.00
C ALA A 327 -5.74 -33.43 38.01
N LYS A 328 -4.85 -34.39 37.79
CA LYS A 328 -5.14 -35.56 36.96
C LYS A 328 -6.09 -36.53 37.66
N SER A 329 -5.92 -36.76 38.96
CA SER A 329 -6.76 -37.64 39.75
C SER A 329 -8.18 -37.09 39.92
N THR A 330 -8.34 -35.80 40.12
CA THR A 330 -9.65 -35.12 40.21
C THR A 330 -10.38 -35.11 38.84
N LEU A 331 -9.66 -34.98 37.74
CA LEU A 331 -10.27 -35.02 36.42
C LEU A 331 -10.77 -36.43 36.02
N VAL A 332 -10.01 -37.47 36.39
CA VAL A 332 -10.40 -38.86 36.17
C VAL A 332 -11.62 -39.28 37.01
N ALA A 333 -11.74 -38.74 38.22
CA ALA A 333 -12.89 -38.98 39.08
C ALA A 333 -14.18 -38.26 38.63
N ALA A 334 -14.07 -37.10 37.98
CA ALA A 334 -15.22 -36.33 37.51
C ALA A 334 -15.84 -36.81 36.20
N VAL A 335 -15.11 -37.58 35.39
CA VAL A 335 -15.57 -38.04 34.08
C VAL A 335 -16.78 -38.98 34.13
N PRO A 336 -16.87 -39.96 35.05
CA PRO A 336 -18.04 -40.83 35.15
C PRO A 336 -19.31 -40.06 35.56
N VAL A 337 -19.19 -39.05 36.42
CA VAL A 337 -20.32 -38.24 36.90
C VAL A 337 -20.89 -37.36 35.78
N ILE A 338 -20.04 -36.78 34.94
CA ILE A 338 -20.47 -35.93 33.82
C ILE A 338 -21.10 -36.79 32.71
N LEU A 339 -20.59 -37.99 32.44
CA LEU A 339 -21.14 -38.90 31.45
C LEU A 339 -22.54 -39.41 31.89
N THR A 340 -22.73 -39.77 33.16
CA THR A 340 -24.01 -40.15 33.71
C THR A 340 -25.01 -39.01 33.66
N ALA A 341 -24.62 -37.77 33.97
CA ALA A 341 -25.51 -36.62 33.90
C ALA A 341 -25.96 -36.29 32.47
N ILE A 342 -25.04 -36.48 31.48
CA ILE A 342 -25.40 -36.28 30.06
C ILE A 342 -26.31 -37.38 29.55
N ILE A 343 -26.07 -38.64 29.92
CA ILE A 343 -26.96 -39.77 29.55
C ILE A 343 -28.34 -39.61 30.15
N PHE A 344 -28.45 -39.18 31.42
CA PHE A 344 -29.76 -38.91 32.06
C PHE A 344 -30.54 -37.76 31.42
N LYS A 345 -29.87 -36.77 30.85
CA LYS A 345 -30.50 -35.62 30.20
C LYS A 345 -31.02 -35.90 28.78
N TYR A 346 -30.57 -36.98 28.14
CA TYR A 346 -30.95 -37.33 26.76
C TYR A 346 -31.82 -38.63 26.67
N ILE A 347 -32.11 -39.30 27.80
CA ILE A 347 -32.91 -40.52 27.83
C ILE A 347 -34.26 -40.27 28.55
N ASN A 348 -34.45 -39.15 29.21
CA ASN A 348 -35.75 -38.63 29.65
C ASN A 348 -36.07 -37.36 28.84
#